data_2a353c546d5c7b824c495d921d1f1941
#
_entry.id   2a353c546d5c7b824c495d921d1f1941
#
_cell.length_a   1.000
_cell.length_b   1.000
_cell.length_c   1.000
_cell.angle_alpha   90.00
_cell.angle_beta   90.00
_cell.angle_gamma   90.00
#
_symmetry.space_group_name_H-M   'P 1'
#
loop_
_entity.id
_entity.type
_entity.pdbx_description
1 polymer ?
#
loop_
_entity_poly.entity_id
_entity_poly.type
_entity_poly.pdbx_seq_one_letter_code
_entity_poly.pdbx_strand_id
1 'polypeptide(L)'
;KVLLFFGMIKKVKGLDVLLHALKDVVKENPDVLLLIAGKAWENDFTNYQRIIDENNLSDYCLLHTKFIPHDEVEHYYCAADLVVLPYKKIYQSGVLVMTLSYGKPALVSNLPPLKEIVTDMQTAFLFESENSISLAEKLNLILLDPEKLEQVRINGEELINTEYDWNEIGRQTKQAYQSLY
;
A
#
# COMPACT_ATOMS: atom_id res chain seq x y z
N LYS A 1 5.67 -12.50 8.01
CA LYS A 1 5.70 -11.26 7.23
C LYS A 1 4.45 -10.42 7.47
N VAL A 2 4.61 -9.10 7.65
CA VAL A 2 3.52 -8.16 7.91
C VAL A 2 3.20 -7.37 6.64
N LEU A 3 1.99 -7.57 6.12
CA LEU A 3 1.38 -6.74 5.08
C LEU A 3 0.60 -5.62 5.75
N LEU A 4 0.75 -4.38 5.30
CA LEU A 4 0.01 -3.24 5.84
C LEU A 4 -0.98 -2.69 4.81
N PHE A 5 -2.25 -2.62 5.19
CA PHE A 5 -3.25 -1.76 4.56
C PHE A 5 -3.47 -0.54 5.46
N PHE A 6 -3.18 0.67 4.96
CA PHE A 6 -3.21 1.89 5.77
C PHE A 6 -4.12 2.97 5.20
N GLY A 7 -4.78 3.70 6.11
CA GLY A 7 -5.58 4.89 5.82
C GLY A 7 -7.09 4.64 5.88
N MET A 8 -7.88 5.65 5.50
CA MET A 8 -9.34 5.53 5.57
C MET A 8 -9.86 4.37 4.74
N ILE A 9 -10.60 3.46 5.37
CA ILE A 9 -11.17 2.27 4.74
C ILE A 9 -12.43 2.68 3.98
N LYS A 10 -12.32 2.79 2.65
CA LYS A 10 -13.40 3.12 1.71
C LYS A 10 -13.46 2.06 0.63
N LYS A 11 -14.65 1.85 0.05
CA LYS A 11 -14.85 0.86 -1.04
C LYS A 11 -13.85 1.02 -2.19
N VAL A 12 -13.54 2.27 -2.56
CA VAL A 12 -12.56 2.56 -3.64
C VAL A 12 -11.11 2.20 -3.28
N LYS A 13 -10.81 1.95 -2.00
CA LYS A 13 -9.49 1.53 -1.54
C LYS A 13 -9.24 0.02 -1.68
N GLY A 14 -10.27 -0.77 -2.02
CA GLY A 14 -10.12 -2.15 -2.45
C GLY A 14 -9.70 -3.15 -1.36
N LEU A 15 -9.98 -2.87 -0.07
CA LEU A 15 -9.68 -3.82 1.00
C LEU A 15 -10.33 -5.19 0.76
N ASP A 16 -11.51 -5.24 0.15
CA ASP A 16 -12.18 -6.47 -0.24
C ASP A 16 -11.34 -7.29 -1.24
N VAL A 17 -10.68 -6.64 -2.21
CA VAL A 17 -9.78 -7.31 -3.17
C VAL A 17 -8.60 -7.95 -2.44
N LEU A 18 -8.01 -7.23 -1.47
CA LEU A 18 -6.91 -7.74 -0.67
C LEU A 18 -7.33 -8.91 0.22
N LEU A 19 -8.49 -8.84 0.86
CA LEU A 19 -9.01 -9.94 1.69
C LEU A 19 -9.28 -11.20 0.86
N HIS A 20 -9.82 -11.05 -0.35
CA HIS A 20 -10.00 -12.18 -1.26
C HIS A 20 -8.66 -12.77 -1.75
N ALA A 21 -7.65 -11.94 -1.97
CA ALA A 21 -6.30 -12.40 -2.31
C ALA A 21 -5.63 -13.12 -1.12
N LEU A 22 -5.77 -12.57 0.09
CA LEU A 22 -5.15 -13.10 1.31
C LEU A 22 -5.52 -14.56 1.55
N LYS A 23 -6.77 -14.96 1.25
CA LYS A 23 -7.23 -16.34 1.33
C LYS A 23 -6.33 -17.35 0.61
N ASP A 24 -5.77 -16.94 -0.53
CA ASP A 24 -4.89 -17.80 -1.32
C ASP A 24 -3.43 -17.65 -0.88
N VAL A 25 -3.03 -16.45 -0.47
CA VAL A 25 -1.67 -16.17 0.05
C VAL A 25 -1.37 -16.98 1.32
N VAL A 26 -2.29 -17.06 2.27
CA VAL A 26 -2.07 -17.76 3.55
C VAL A 26 -1.92 -19.27 3.41
N LYS A 27 -2.38 -19.87 2.31
CA LYS A 27 -2.18 -21.30 2.02
C LYS A 27 -0.72 -21.61 1.72
N GLU A 28 -0.02 -20.71 1.06
CA GLU A 28 1.39 -20.83 0.67
C GLU A 28 2.33 -20.18 1.70
N ASN A 29 1.82 -19.16 2.40
CA ASN A 29 2.57 -18.35 3.36
C ASN A 29 1.82 -18.24 4.69
N PRO A 30 1.77 -19.30 5.53
CA PRO A 30 0.97 -19.34 6.76
C PRO A 30 1.45 -18.35 7.85
N ASP A 31 2.67 -17.81 7.72
CA ASP A 31 3.24 -16.84 8.66
C ASP A 31 2.97 -15.36 8.24
N VAL A 32 2.11 -15.14 7.24
CA VAL A 32 1.70 -13.79 6.83
C VAL A 32 0.64 -13.24 7.79
N LEU A 33 0.79 -11.97 8.17
CA LEU A 33 -0.19 -11.20 8.92
C LEU A 33 -0.58 -9.94 8.12
N LEU A 34 -1.87 -9.71 7.95
CA LEU A 34 -2.40 -8.46 7.40
C LEU A 34 -2.79 -7.51 8.53
N LEU A 35 -2.06 -6.41 8.67
CA LEU A 35 -2.39 -5.31 9.56
C LEU A 35 -3.27 -4.30 8.81
N ILE A 36 -4.51 -4.16 9.24
CA ILE A 36 -5.47 -3.20 8.67
C ILE A 36 -5.59 -2.03 9.65
N ALA A 37 -5.07 -0.87 9.26
CA ALA A 37 -5.02 0.32 10.10
C ALA A 37 -5.70 1.52 9.45
N GLY A 38 -6.77 2.02 10.11
CA GLY A 38 -7.49 3.20 9.69
C GLY A 38 -8.99 3.14 9.94
N LYS A 39 -9.61 4.31 10.05
CA LYS A 39 -11.05 4.41 10.32
C LYS A 39 -11.88 3.96 9.11
N ALA A 40 -12.88 3.10 9.34
CA ALA A 40 -13.86 2.75 8.33
C ALA A 40 -14.76 3.95 8.01
N TRP A 41 -15.03 4.16 6.71
CA TRP A 41 -15.97 5.18 6.25
C TRP A 41 -17.35 4.89 6.82
N GLU A 42 -18.04 5.93 7.30
CA GLU A 42 -19.35 5.82 7.97
C GLU A 42 -19.35 4.86 9.19
N ASN A 43 -18.16 4.51 9.73
CA ASN A 43 -17.94 3.53 10.79
C ASN A 43 -18.46 2.11 10.44
N ASP A 44 -18.63 1.78 9.17
CA ASP A 44 -19.11 0.49 8.71
C ASP A 44 -17.93 -0.39 8.21
N PHE A 45 -17.65 -1.45 8.96
CA PHE A 45 -16.66 -2.49 8.61
C PHE A 45 -17.33 -3.84 8.32
N THR A 46 -18.65 -3.91 8.39
CA THR A 46 -19.43 -5.16 8.38
C THR A 46 -19.14 -6.05 7.17
N ASN A 47 -19.07 -5.46 5.96
CA ASN A 47 -18.79 -6.23 4.76
C ASN A 47 -17.38 -6.86 4.76
N TYR A 48 -16.39 -6.16 5.29
CA TYR A 48 -15.02 -6.67 5.39
C TYR A 48 -14.92 -7.75 6.47
N GLN A 49 -15.58 -7.57 7.63
CA GLN A 49 -15.66 -8.59 8.66
C GLN A 49 -16.27 -9.88 8.12
N ARG A 50 -17.37 -9.78 7.37
CA ARG A 50 -17.98 -10.96 6.74
C ARG A 50 -17.00 -11.69 5.81
N ILE A 51 -16.21 -10.96 4.97
CA ILE A 51 -15.22 -11.61 4.11
C ILE A 51 -14.14 -12.32 4.95
N ILE A 52 -13.69 -11.72 6.05
CA ILE A 52 -12.72 -12.30 6.97
C ILE A 52 -13.27 -13.60 7.55
N ASP A 53 -14.51 -13.59 8.05
CA ASP A 53 -15.15 -14.74 8.71
C ASP A 53 -15.43 -15.88 7.71
N GLU A 54 -16.02 -15.56 6.55
CA GLU A 54 -16.34 -16.55 5.49
C GLU A 54 -15.10 -17.24 4.91
N ASN A 55 -13.93 -16.60 4.96
CA ASN A 55 -12.66 -17.15 4.45
C ASN A 55 -11.72 -17.64 5.56
N ASN A 56 -12.14 -17.67 6.83
CA ASN A 56 -11.35 -18.09 8.00
C ASN A 56 -10.03 -17.31 8.13
N LEU A 57 -10.07 -15.97 7.94
CA LEU A 57 -8.90 -15.11 7.95
C LEU A 57 -8.66 -14.42 9.31
N SER A 58 -9.45 -14.73 10.34
CA SER A 58 -9.38 -14.03 11.64
C SER A 58 -7.99 -14.09 12.28
N ASP A 59 -7.30 -15.22 12.18
CA ASP A 59 -5.96 -15.40 12.73
C ASP A 59 -4.86 -14.71 11.89
N TYR A 60 -5.19 -14.28 10.68
CA TYR A 60 -4.29 -13.63 9.73
C TYR A 60 -4.52 -12.12 9.61
N CYS A 61 -5.52 -11.57 10.33
CA CYS A 61 -5.88 -10.16 10.27
C CYS A 61 -5.79 -9.50 11.64
N LEU A 62 -4.96 -8.46 11.75
CA LEU A 62 -4.94 -7.57 12.91
C LEU A 62 -5.68 -6.28 12.56
N LEU A 63 -6.78 -6.00 13.27
CA LEU A 63 -7.71 -4.92 12.93
C LEU A 63 -7.55 -3.73 13.88
N HIS A 64 -7.07 -2.61 13.37
CA HIS A 64 -7.04 -1.30 14.03
C HIS A 64 -7.96 -0.32 13.29
N THR A 65 -9.28 -0.60 13.29
CA THR A 65 -10.32 0.11 12.53
C THR A 65 -10.75 1.43 13.20
N LYS A 66 -9.80 2.18 13.74
CA LYS A 66 -9.97 3.48 14.36
C LYS A 66 -9.21 4.57 13.61
N PHE A 67 -9.47 5.84 13.96
CA PHE A 67 -8.59 6.92 13.54
C PHE A 67 -7.18 6.68 14.13
N ILE A 68 -6.16 6.76 13.29
CA ILE A 68 -4.76 6.63 13.71
C ILE A 68 -4.20 8.05 13.90
N PRO A 69 -3.82 8.43 15.12
CA PRO A 69 -3.15 9.71 15.38
C PRO A 69 -1.84 9.83 14.61
N HIS A 70 -1.45 11.05 14.27
CA HIS A 70 -0.28 11.29 13.43
C HIS A 70 1.03 10.76 14.05
N ASP A 71 1.16 10.87 15.36
CA ASP A 71 2.29 10.36 16.16
C ASP A 71 2.34 8.83 16.28
N GLU A 72 1.23 8.13 15.98
CA GLU A 72 1.20 6.66 15.95
C GLU A 72 1.52 6.10 14.55
N VAL A 73 1.45 6.90 13.48
CA VAL A 73 1.57 6.43 12.07
C VAL A 73 2.88 5.67 11.83
N GLU A 74 3.99 6.20 12.31
CA GLU A 74 5.31 5.60 12.16
C GLU A 74 5.35 4.15 12.67
N HIS A 75 4.69 3.83 13.78
CA HIS A 75 4.67 2.48 14.34
C HIS A 75 4.10 1.44 13.37
N TYR A 76 3.05 1.81 12.62
CA TYR A 76 2.45 0.92 11.62
C TYR A 76 3.38 0.67 10.44
N TYR A 77 4.03 1.74 9.95
CA TYR A 77 5.00 1.60 8.86
C TYR A 77 6.25 0.82 9.32
N CYS A 78 6.77 1.10 10.52
CA CYS A 78 7.91 0.34 11.07
C CYS A 78 7.62 -1.15 11.20
N ALA A 79 6.40 -1.53 11.60
CA ALA A 79 5.98 -2.92 11.73
C ALA A 79 5.80 -3.65 10.38
N ALA A 80 5.60 -2.91 9.29
CA ALA A 80 5.28 -3.48 7.98
C ALA A 80 6.54 -3.95 7.23
N ASP A 81 6.44 -5.10 6.57
CA ASP A 81 7.39 -5.57 5.54
C ASP A 81 7.00 -5.07 4.15
N LEU A 82 5.70 -4.93 3.87
CA LEU A 82 5.15 -4.50 2.57
C LEU A 82 3.84 -3.74 2.79
N VAL A 83 3.67 -2.61 2.12
CA VAL A 83 2.40 -1.86 2.12
C VAL A 83 1.61 -2.20 0.86
N VAL A 84 0.33 -2.56 1.01
CA VAL A 84 -0.54 -2.96 -0.09
C VAL A 84 -1.62 -1.90 -0.32
N LEU A 85 -1.66 -1.33 -1.53
CA LEU A 85 -2.61 -0.29 -1.94
C LEU A 85 -3.49 -0.81 -3.08
N PRO A 86 -4.52 -1.63 -2.79
CA PRO A 86 -5.31 -2.36 -3.78
C PRO A 86 -6.46 -1.50 -4.33
N TYR A 87 -6.14 -0.26 -4.70
CA TYR A 87 -7.13 0.74 -5.08
C TYR A 87 -7.88 0.34 -6.36
N LYS A 88 -9.19 0.55 -6.35
CA LYS A 88 -10.07 0.40 -7.51
C LYS A 88 -10.15 1.69 -8.33
N LYS A 89 -10.01 2.83 -7.64
CA LYS A 89 -9.99 4.16 -8.24
C LYS A 89 -9.24 5.13 -7.37
N ILE A 90 -8.39 5.94 -7.97
CA ILE A 90 -7.64 7.00 -7.30
C ILE A 90 -7.27 8.10 -8.30
N TYR A 91 -7.11 9.33 -7.85
CA TYR A 91 -6.55 10.44 -8.62
C TYR A 91 -5.12 10.74 -8.19
N GLN A 92 -4.88 10.75 -6.87
CA GLN A 92 -3.57 10.92 -6.27
C GLN A 92 -3.50 10.11 -4.98
N SER A 93 -2.31 9.65 -4.61
CA SER A 93 -2.12 8.81 -3.41
C SER A 93 -1.03 9.37 -2.49
N GLY A 94 -1.44 10.19 -1.53
CA GLY A 94 -0.54 10.59 -0.43
C GLY A 94 -0.04 9.39 0.38
N VAL A 95 -0.82 8.30 0.46
CA VAL A 95 -0.40 7.06 1.15
C VAL A 95 0.73 6.36 0.41
N LEU A 96 0.77 6.38 -0.94
CA LEU A 96 1.89 5.84 -1.70
C LEU A 96 3.18 6.65 -1.44
N VAL A 97 3.10 7.97 -1.57
CA VAL A 97 4.24 8.87 -1.29
C VAL A 97 4.74 8.67 0.14
N MET A 98 3.83 8.64 1.11
CA MET A 98 4.15 8.38 2.52
C MET A 98 4.80 7.00 2.72
N THR A 99 4.31 5.96 2.04
CA THR A 99 4.88 4.61 2.10
C THR A 99 6.35 4.62 1.69
N LEU A 100 6.64 5.21 0.54
CA LEU A 100 8.01 5.30 0.02
C LEU A 100 8.90 6.19 0.89
N SER A 101 8.35 7.29 1.48
CA SER A 101 9.07 8.16 2.42
C SER A 101 9.42 7.49 3.74
N TYR A 102 8.64 6.48 4.18
CA TYR A 102 9.00 5.62 5.31
C TYR A 102 9.97 4.49 4.90
N GLY A 103 10.50 4.51 3.69
CA GLY A 103 11.40 3.49 3.18
C GLY A 103 10.74 2.10 3.15
N LYS A 104 9.43 2.02 2.82
CA LYS A 104 8.71 0.75 2.73
C LYS A 104 8.38 0.41 1.28
N PRO A 105 8.57 -0.86 0.87
CA PRO A 105 8.15 -1.28 -0.45
C PRO A 105 6.62 -1.25 -0.56
N ALA A 106 6.12 -0.93 -1.74
CA ALA A 106 4.69 -0.87 -2.02
C ALA A 106 4.28 -1.88 -3.09
N LEU A 107 3.12 -2.52 -2.89
CA LEU A 107 2.39 -3.27 -3.92
C LEU A 107 1.10 -2.51 -4.22
N VAL A 108 0.94 -2.04 -5.45
CA VAL A 108 -0.13 -1.12 -5.84
C VAL A 108 -0.90 -1.63 -7.06
N SER A 109 -2.16 -1.22 -7.18
CA SER A 109 -2.94 -1.47 -8.40
C SER A 109 -2.32 -0.74 -9.60
N ASN A 110 -2.37 -1.34 -10.80
CA ASN A 110 -1.82 -0.78 -12.06
C ASN A 110 -2.65 0.40 -12.64
N LEU A 111 -3.19 1.24 -11.78
CA LEU A 111 -3.95 2.42 -12.17
C LEU A 111 -3.04 3.52 -12.75
N PRO A 112 -3.48 4.25 -13.81
CA PRO A 112 -2.67 5.28 -14.43
C PRO A 112 -2.04 6.28 -13.44
N PRO A 113 -2.78 6.87 -12.47
CA PRO A 113 -2.17 7.84 -11.54
C PRO A 113 -1.10 7.25 -10.61
N LEU A 114 -1.10 5.94 -10.36
CA LEU A 114 -0.05 5.28 -9.57
C LEU A 114 1.16 4.97 -10.46
N LYS A 115 0.93 4.59 -11.72
CA LYS A 115 1.99 4.34 -12.71
C LYS A 115 2.73 5.59 -13.15
N GLU A 116 2.17 6.78 -12.93
CA GLU A 116 2.87 8.06 -13.12
C GLU A 116 3.94 8.30 -12.04
N ILE A 117 3.78 7.68 -10.86
CA ILE A 117 4.71 7.83 -9.73
C ILE A 117 5.71 6.68 -9.70
N VAL A 118 5.27 5.44 -9.93
CA VAL A 118 6.09 4.24 -9.73
C VAL A 118 6.15 3.34 -10.95
N THR A 119 7.26 2.60 -11.07
CA THR A 119 7.52 1.64 -12.15
C THR A 119 7.54 0.23 -11.57
N ASP A 120 6.80 -0.71 -12.24
CA ASP A 120 6.72 -2.11 -11.79
C ASP A 120 8.09 -2.76 -11.69
N MET A 121 8.29 -3.54 -10.64
CA MET A 121 9.52 -4.27 -10.33
C MET A 121 10.76 -3.38 -10.17
N GLN A 122 10.62 -2.05 -10.19
CA GLN A 122 11.72 -1.10 -10.01
C GLN A 122 11.56 -0.29 -8.74
N THR A 123 10.51 0.53 -8.63
CA THR A 123 10.27 1.42 -7.49
C THR A 123 9.03 1.04 -6.67
N ALA A 124 8.22 0.15 -7.20
CA ALA A 124 7.13 -0.55 -6.51
C ALA A 124 6.79 -1.84 -7.27
N PHE A 125 5.86 -2.63 -6.73
CA PHE A 125 5.26 -3.77 -7.43
C PHE A 125 3.86 -3.37 -7.89
N LEU A 126 3.46 -3.85 -9.07
CA LEU A 126 2.13 -3.60 -9.63
C LEU A 126 1.38 -4.92 -9.84
N PHE A 127 0.06 -4.85 -9.60
CA PHE A 127 -0.87 -5.94 -9.93
C PHE A 127 -2.08 -5.39 -10.67
N GLU A 128 -2.85 -6.25 -11.34
CA GLU A 128 -4.04 -5.86 -12.08
C GLU A 128 -5.15 -5.39 -11.14
N SER A 129 -5.62 -4.14 -11.33
CA SER A 129 -6.64 -3.54 -10.48
C SER A 129 -7.92 -4.38 -10.43
N GLU A 130 -8.54 -4.48 -9.24
CA GLU A 130 -9.75 -5.26 -8.96
C GLU A 130 -9.61 -6.78 -9.16
N ASN A 131 -8.40 -7.28 -9.42
CA ASN A 131 -8.12 -8.70 -9.63
C ASN A 131 -7.40 -9.30 -8.40
N SER A 132 -8.17 -10.03 -7.56
CA SER A 132 -7.62 -10.68 -6.35
C SER A 132 -6.67 -11.83 -6.68
N ILE A 133 -6.81 -12.50 -7.83
CA ILE A 133 -5.90 -13.57 -8.26
C ILE A 133 -4.56 -12.97 -8.61
N SER A 134 -4.53 -11.92 -9.46
CA SER A 134 -3.30 -11.19 -9.79
C SER A 134 -2.60 -10.64 -8.55
N LEU A 135 -3.36 -10.14 -7.57
CA LEU A 135 -2.81 -9.66 -6.30
C LEU A 135 -2.19 -10.80 -5.49
N ALA A 136 -2.85 -11.96 -5.39
CA ALA A 136 -2.32 -13.12 -4.66
C ALA A 136 -1.05 -13.68 -5.30
N GLU A 137 -1.03 -13.83 -6.62
CA GLU A 137 0.14 -14.27 -7.38
C GLU A 137 1.34 -13.32 -7.17
N LYS A 138 1.09 -12.01 -7.24
CA LYS A 138 2.16 -11.01 -7.03
C LYS A 138 2.66 -11.02 -5.59
N LEU A 139 1.78 -11.17 -4.59
CA LEU A 139 2.15 -11.31 -3.18
C LEU A 139 3.03 -12.54 -2.94
N ASN A 140 2.63 -13.70 -3.45
CA ASN A 140 3.41 -14.93 -3.32
C ASN A 140 4.80 -14.79 -3.95
N LEU A 141 4.91 -14.20 -5.14
CA LEU A 141 6.21 -13.92 -5.77
C LEU A 141 7.10 -13.01 -4.92
N ILE A 142 6.54 -11.91 -4.38
CA ILE A 142 7.27 -10.95 -3.55
C ILE A 142 7.76 -11.61 -2.25
N LEU A 143 6.93 -12.43 -1.61
CA LEU A 143 7.26 -13.09 -0.35
C LEU A 143 8.36 -14.15 -0.49
N LEU A 144 8.53 -14.71 -1.70
CA LEU A 144 9.57 -15.69 -2.03
C LEU A 144 10.91 -15.05 -2.40
N ASP A 145 10.95 -13.75 -2.73
CA ASP A 145 12.15 -13.06 -3.21
C ASP A 145 12.48 -11.83 -2.32
N PRO A 146 13.10 -12.04 -1.14
CA PRO A 146 13.46 -10.96 -0.24
C PRO A 146 14.53 -10.03 -0.82
N GLU A 147 15.38 -10.49 -1.72
CA GLU A 147 16.40 -9.65 -2.37
C GLU A 147 15.74 -8.65 -3.31
N LYS A 148 14.77 -9.11 -4.11
CA LYS A 148 14.00 -8.24 -4.98
C LYS A 148 13.14 -7.25 -4.20
N LEU A 149 12.54 -7.70 -3.10
CA LEU A 149 11.77 -6.83 -2.21
C LEU A 149 12.63 -5.68 -1.67
N GLU A 150 13.85 -6.00 -1.21
CA GLU A 150 14.79 -5.00 -0.69
C GLU A 150 15.29 -4.05 -1.80
N GLN A 151 15.59 -4.56 -2.99
CA GLN A 151 16.00 -3.71 -4.10
C GLN A 151 14.90 -2.70 -4.51
N VAL A 152 13.65 -3.16 -4.58
CA VAL A 152 12.50 -2.29 -4.88
C VAL A 152 12.26 -1.26 -3.78
N ARG A 153 12.46 -1.65 -2.51
CA ARG A 153 12.40 -0.75 -1.36
C ARG A 153 13.41 0.39 -1.50
N ILE A 154 14.68 0.06 -1.76
CA ILE A 154 15.77 1.05 -1.91
C ILE A 154 15.46 2.01 -3.06
N ASN A 155 15.10 1.49 -4.21
CA ASN A 155 14.78 2.32 -5.38
C ASN A 155 13.55 3.22 -5.15
N GLY A 156 12.53 2.73 -4.43
CA GLY A 156 11.34 3.52 -4.07
C GLY A 156 11.66 4.66 -3.12
N GLU A 157 12.55 4.42 -2.14
CA GLU A 157 13.03 5.45 -1.21
C GLU A 157 13.88 6.50 -1.95
N GLU A 158 14.77 6.08 -2.86
CA GLU A 158 15.56 6.98 -3.70
C GLU A 158 14.69 7.86 -4.58
N LEU A 159 13.65 7.31 -5.22
CA LEU A 159 12.68 8.04 -6.02
C LEU A 159 12.07 9.21 -5.24
N ILE A 160 11.63 8.97 -4.01
CA ILE A 160 11.01 10.00 -3.17
C ILE A 160 12.02 11.06 -2.76
N ASN A 161 13.23 10.65 -2.39
CA ASN A 161 14.26 11.56 -1.94
C ASN A 161 14.86 12.42 -3.07
N THR A 162 14.65 12.04 -4.33
CA THR A 162 15.14 12.79 -5.50
C THR A 162 14.04 13.59 -6.19
N GLU A 163 12.98 12.93 -6.64
CA GLU A 163 11.95 13.57 -7.48
C GLU A 163 10.86 14.26 -6.66
N TYR A 164 10.63 13.84 -5.40
CA TYR A 164 9.59 14.38 -4.52
C TYR A 164 10.17 15.12 -3.30
N ASP A 165 11.46 15.49 -3.34
CA ASP A 165 12.09 16.31 -2.30
C ASP A 165 11.45 17.70 -2.23
N TRP A 166 11.11 18.15 -1.03
CA TRP A 166 10.42 19.43 -0.82
C TRP A 166 11.26 20.65 -1.24
N ASN A 167 12.58 20.57 -1.17
CA ASN A 167 13.45 21.66 -1.62
C ASN A 167 13.42 21.77 -3.15
N GLU A 168 13.43 20.62 -3.83
CA GLU A 168 13.33 20.58 -5.29
C GLU A 168 11.95 21.04 -5.78
N ILE A 169 10.86 20.57 -5.15
CA ILE A 169 9.51 21.06 -5.43
C ILE A 169 9.41 22.57 -5.21
N GLY A 170 9.95 23.07 -4.10
CA GLY A 170 10.00 24.51 -3.79
C GLY A 170 10.79 25.31 -4.82
N ARG A 171 11.92 24.79 -5.28
CA ARG A 171 12.75 25.39 -6.32
C ARG A 171 12.00 25.49 -7.67
N GLN A 172 11.38 24.39 -8.10
CA GLN A 172 10.60 24.33 -9.35
C GLN A 172 9.38 25.27 -9.28
N THR A 173 8.68 25.28 -8.17
CA THR A 173 7.54 26.17 -7.93
C THR A 173 7.97 27.64 -8.05
N LYS A 174 9.08 28.01 -7.41
CA LYS A 174 9.64 29.38 -7.52
C LYS A 174 9.97 29.74 -8.97
N GLN A 175 10.61 28.83 -9.71
CA GLN A 175 10.93 29.06 -11.13
C GLN A 175 9.68 29.24 -11.99
N ALA A 176 8.64 28.42 -11.78
CA ALA A 176 7.37 28.55 -12.48
C ALA A 176 6.75 29.93 -12.25
N TYR A 177 6.73 30.45 -11.01
CA TYR A 177 6.25 31.80 -10.74
C TYR A 177 7.10 32.88 -11.40
N GLN A 178 8.44 32.75 -11.39
CA GLN A 178 9.33 33.69 -12.01
C GLN A 178 9.19 33.77 -13.55
N SER A 179 8.76 32.69 -14.19
CA SER A 179 8.53 32.64 -15.65
C SER A 179 7.24 33.35 -16.10
N LEU A 180 6.37 33.73 -15.15
CA LEU A 180 5.11 34.43 -15.44
C LEU A 180 5.25 35.96 -15.45
N TYR A 181 6.42 36.46 -15.07
CA TYR A 181 6.76 37.90 -14.99
C TYR A 181 8.03 38.21 -15.78
#